data_99c3ed5f07d08c2aeaaeab4142090bab
#
_entry.id   99c3ed5f07d08c2aeaaeab4142090bab
#
_cell.length_a   1.000
_cell.length_b   1.000
_cell.length_c   1.000
_cell.angle_alpha   90.00
_cell.angle_beta   90.00
_cell.angle_gamma   90.00
#
_symmetry.space_group_name_H-M   'P 1'
#
loop_
_entity.id
_entity.type
_entity.pdbx_description
1 polymer ?
#
loop_
_entity_poly.entity_id
_entity_poly.type
_entity_poly.pdbx_seq_one_letter_code
_entity_poly.pdbx_strand_id
1 'polypeptide(L)'
;MKQIEVVAAIIRKAVIEQGQSDASIDFAEREQTRLEVKGDKIFATQRGYGDWKDWWEFPGGKMEAGETPEVALKREIREELSTEISVDEFLCTVEYDYPKFHLTMHCYLCSLLTEALHLNEHEAAKWLTKDVLDSVKWLPADLEVIKALKKYC
;
A
#
# COMPACT_ATOMS: atom_id res chain seq x y z
N MET A 1 -20.86 16.12 -10.39
CA MET A 1 -20.35 14.81 -10.02
C MET A 1 -19.83 14.86 -8.58
N LYS A 2 -20.11 13.84 -7.80
CA LYS A 2 -19.64 13.76 -6.41
C LYS A 2 -18.11 13.69 -6.38
N GLN A 3 -17.49 14.46 -5.49
CA GLN A 3 -16.05 14.45 -5.27
C GLN A 3 -15.73 13.62 -4.03
N ILE A 4 -14.82 12.67 -4.15
CA ILE A 4 -14.37 11.84 -3.02
C ILE A 4 -12.87 11.93 -2.92
N GLU A 5 -12.39 12.35 -1.74
CA GLU A 5 -10.96 12.43 -1.44
C GLU A 5 -10.57 11.31 -0.47
N VAL A 6 -9.60 10.50 -0.88
CA VAL A 6 -9.13 9.35 -0.11
C VAL A 6 -7.62 9.33 0.01
N VAL A 7 -7.14 8.51 0.92
CA VAL A 7 -5.73 8.22 1.10
C VAL A 7 -5.50 6.73 0.92
N ALA A 8 -4.34 6.35 0.41
CA ALA A 8 -3.96 4.96 0.20
C ALA A 8 -2.55 4.70 0.72
N ALA A 9 -2.39 3.59 1.42
CA ALA A 9 -1.10 3.16 1.97
C ALA A 9 -0.49 2.10 1.07
N ILE A 10 0.68 2.40 0.52
CA ILE A 10 1.49 1.43 -0.19
C ILE A 10 2.48 0.88 0.82
N ILE A 11 2.05 -0.17 1.53
CA ILE A 11 2.82 -0.77 2.62
C ILE A 11 3.86 -1.69 2.02
N ARG A 12 5.13 -1.39 2.29
CA ARG A 12 6.27 -2.16 1.79
C ARG A 12 6.89 -2.97 2.90
N LYS A 13 7.35 -4.16 2.54
CA LYS A 13 8.07 -5.04 3.44
C LYS A 13 9.29 -5.56 2.70
N ALA A 14 10.47 -5.38 3.29
CA ALA A 14 11.70 -5.92 2.72
C ALA A 14 11.67 -7.44 2.73
N VAL A 15 12.06 -8.07 1.62
CA VAL A 15 12.23 -9.51 1.57
C VAL A 15 13.66 -9.83 2.02
N ILE A 16 13.78 -10.43 3.19
CA ILE A 16 15.05 -10.98 3.66
C ILE A 16 15.05 -12.44 3.22
N GLU A 17 15.92 -12.78 2.25
CA GLU A 17 16.10 -14.17 1.88
C GLU A 17 16.70 -14.94 3.06
N GLN A 18 16.18 -16.14 3.32
CA GLN A 18 16.55 -16.95 4.49
C GLN A 18 18.05 -17.30 4.58
N GLY A 19 18.80 -17.18 3.51
CA GLY A 19 20.23 -17.47 3.53
C GLY A 19 21.10 -16.29 3.98
N GLN A 20 20.50 -15.12 4.23
CA GLN A 20 21.23 -13.89 4.53
C GLN A 20 21.14 -13.44 5.99
N SER A 21 20.54 -14.24 6.84
CA SER A 21 20.53 -13.99 8.28
C SER A 21 21.83 -14.41 8.95
N ASP A 22 22.87 -14.60 8.19
CA ASP A 22 24.19 -14.95 8.71
C ASP A 22 24.78 -13.78 9.48
N ALA A 23 25.10 -14.02 10.74
CA ALA A 23 25.69 -13.05 11.63
C ALA A 23 27.05 -12.53 11.16
N SER A 24 27.64 -13.16 10.13
CA SER A 24 28.92 -12.73 9.56
C SER A 24 28.80 -11.53 8.62
N ILE A 25 27.57 -11.15 8.19
CA ILE A 25 27.37 -9.98 7.34
C ILE A 25 27.40 -8.75 8.22
N ASP A 26 28.29 -7.81 7.96
CA ASP A 26 28.38 -6.61 8.76
C ASP A 26 27.19 -5.66 8.50
N PHE A 27 27.01 -4.68 9.37
CA PHE A 27 25.87 -3.77 9.31
C PHE A 27 25.84 -2.96 8.02
N ALA A 28 26.99 -2.56 7.50
CA ALA A 28 27.08 -1.76 6.27
C ALA A 28 26.68 -2.60 5.05
N GLU A 29 27.06 -3.87 5.02
CA GLU A 29 26.66 -4.78 3.95
C GLU A 29 25.15 -5.06 3.98
N ARG A 30 24.57 -5.18 5.17
CA ARG A 30 23.12 -5.36 5.32
C ARG A 30 22.36 -4.14 4.82
N GLU A 31 22.84 -2.95 5.10
CA GLU A 31 22.21 -1.72 4.68
C GLU A 31 22.31 -1.54 3.17
N GLN A 32 23.48 -1.82 2.61
CA GLN A 32 23.70 -1.80 1.17
C GLN A 32 22.85 -2.85 0.46
N THR A 33 22.71 -4.04 1.02
CA THR A 33 21.85 -5.09 0.49
C THR A 33 20.39 -4.66 0.52
N ARG A 34 19.95 -3.92 1.53
CA ARG A 34 18.60 -3.37 1.60
C ARG A 34 18.31 -2.37 0.49
N LEU A 35 19.28 -1.54 0.13
CA LEU A 35 19.15 -0.56 -0.95
C LEU A 35 19.13 -1.24 -2.33
N GLU A 36 19.75 -2.38 -2.46
CA GLU A 36 19.80 -3.17 -3.69
C GLU A 36 18.69 -4.21 -3.78
N VAL A 37 17.86 -4.35 -2.75
CA VAL A 37 16.84 -5.41 -2.70
C VAL A 37 15.79 -5.18 -3.77
N LYS A 38 15.91 -5.96 -4.83
CA LYS A 38 14.93 -6.10 -5.89
C LYS A 38 13.70 -6.88 -5.40
N GLY A 39 13.32 -6.74 -4.15
CA GLY A 39 12.35 -7.68 -3.62
C GLY A 39 11.46 -7.13 -2.53
N ASP A 40 11.28 -5.81 -2.47
CA ASP A 40 10.25 -5.28 -1.58
C ASP A 40 8.91 -5.86 -1.98
N LYS A 41 8.22 -6.42 -1.01
CA LYS A 41 6.84 -6.86 -1.19
C LYS A 41 5.91 -5.72 -0.87
N ILE A 42 4.85 -5.61 -1.66
CA ILE A 42 3.83 -4.59 -1.54
C ILE A 42 2.52 -5.24 -1.13
N PHE A 43 1.87 -4.69 -0.11
CA PHE A 43 0.64 -5.24 0.44
C PHE A 43 -0.56 -4.83 -0.40
N ALA A 44 -1.32 -5.81 -0.87
CA ALA A 44 -2.53 -5.61 -1.66
C ALA A 44 -3.71 -6.28 -0.96
N THR A 45 -4.88 -5.63 -1.02
CA THR A 45 -6.10 -6.14 -0.39
C THR A 45 -7.21 -6.31 -1.41
N GLN A 46 -8.04 -7.34 -1.22
CA GLN A 46 -9.16 -7.66 -2.10
C GLN A 46 -10.46 -7.21 -1.46
N ARG A 47 -11.26 -6.42 -2.19
CA ARG A 47 -12.54 -5.93 -1.70
C ARG A 47 -13.51 -7.08 -1.47
N GLY A 48 -14.15 -7.10 -0.30
CA GLY A 48 -15.06 -8.17 0.11
C GLY A 48 -16.53 -7.89 -0.10
N TYR A 49 -16.90 -6.66 -0.50
CA TYR A 49 -18.32 -6.29 -0.65
C TYR A 49 -18.48 -5.06 -1.55
N GLY A 50 -19.72 -4.78 -1.93
CA GLY A 50 -20.08 -3.56 -2.66
C GLY A 50 -19.70 -3.60 -4.14
N ASP A 51 -19.70 -2.41 -4.74
CA ASP A 51 -19.24 -2.22 -6.10
C ASP A 51 -17.77 -2.61 -6.17
N TRP A 52 -17.37 -3.26 -7.26
CA TRP A 52 -16.00 -3.73 -7.45
C TRP A 52 -15.58 -4.84 -6.48
N LYS A 53 -16.52 -5.59 -5.94
CA LYS A 53 -16.21 -6.79 -5.15
C LYS A 53 -15.26 -7.70 -5.91
N ASP A 54 -14.28 -8.30 -5.20
CA ASP A 54 -13.23 -9.19 -5.73
C ASP A 54 -12.12 -8.48 -6.49
N TRP A 55 -12.21 -7.18 -6.74
CA TRP A 55 -11.12 -6.40 -7.28
C TRP A 55 -10.12 -6.04 -6.18
N TRP A 56 -8.90 -5.74 -6.57
CA TRP A 56 -7.79 -5.46 -5.64
C TRP A 56 -7.50 -3.97 -5.53
N GLU A 57 -7.06 -3.56 -4.34
CA GLU A 57 -6.76 -2.16 -4.04
C GLU A 57 -5.66 -2.07 -2.99
N PHE A 58 -5.09 -0.87 -2.84
CA PHE A 58 -4.26 -0.56 -1.69
C PHE A 58 -5.18 -0.18 -0.53
N PRO A 59 -4.84 -0.58 0.72
CA PRO A 59 -5.66 -0.22 1.87
C PRO A 59 -5.63 1.29 2.11
N GLY A 60 -6.73 1.83 2.61
CA GLY A 60 -6.90 3.24 2.88
C GLY A 60 -8.37 3.58 2.99
N GLY A 61 -8.71 4.84 2.83
CA GLY A 61 -10.11 5.26 2.90
C GLY A 61 -10.28 6.76 2.83
N LYS A 62 -11.50 7.20 3.12
CA LYS A 62 -11.87 8.62 3.01
C LYS A 62 -11.21 9.47 4.09
N MET A 63 -10.78 10.66 3.69
CA MET A 63 -10.34 11.68 4.64
C MET A 63 -11.55 12.28 5.35
N GLU A 64 -11.43 12.50 6.65
CA GLU A 64 -12.43 13.25 7.42
C GLU A 64 -12.05 14.73 7.46
N ALA A 65 -13.04 15.57 7.73
CA ALA A 65 -12.83 17.01 7.81
C ALA A 65 -11.75 17.35 8.84
N GLY A 66 -10.80 18.21 8.43
CA GLY A 66 -9.72 18.64 9.32
C GLY A 66 -8.54 17.69 9.42
N GLU A 67 -8.61 16.52 8.81
CA GLU A 67 -7.47 15.58 8.83
C GLU A 67 -6.44 15.95 7.76
N THR A 68 -5.16 15.78 8.10
CA THR A 68 -4.11 15.72 7.08
C THR A 68 -4.12 14.33 6.44
N PRO A 69 -3.56 14.15 5.25
CA PRO A 69 -3.48 12.83 4.63
C PRO A 69 -2.80 11.79 5.53
N GLU A 70 -1.73 12.17 6.22
CA GLU A 70 -1.01 11.25 7.10
C GLU A 70 -1.85 10.80 8.29
N VAL A 71 -2.59 11.71 8.92
CA VAL A 71 -3.48 11.40 10.04
C VAL A 71 -4.60 10.47 9.57
N ALA A 72 -5.22 10.79 8.43
CA ALA A 72 -6.27 9.97 7.86
C ALA A 72 -5.78 8.56 7.54
N LEU A 73 -4.58 8.47 6.98
CA LEU A 73 -4.01 7.19 6.58
C LEU A 73 -3.74 6.28 7.78
N LYS A 74 -3.14 6.83 8.84
CA LYS A 74 -2.89 6.07 10.06
C LYS A 74 -4.19 5.58 10.70
N ARG A 75 -5.21 6.45 10.72
CA ARG A 75 -6.53 6.10 11.25
C ARG A 75 -7.18 4.97 10.42
N GLU A 76 -7.20 5.11 9.10
CA GLU A 76 -7.81 4.11 8.22
C GLU A 76 -7.12 2.75 8.32
N ILE A 77 -5.80 2.74 8.36
CA ILE A 77 -5.06 1.48 8.48
C ILE A 77 -5.31 0.83 9.85
N ARG A 78 -5.41 1.62 10.91
CA ARG A 78 -5.76 1.09 12.23
C ARG A 78 -7.16 0.47 12.20
N GLU A 79 -8.13 1.10 11.55
CA GLU A 79 -9.50 0.61 11.45
C GLU A 79 -9.59 -0.65 10.58
N GLU A 80 -8.93 -0.65 9.43
CA GLU A 80 -9.03 -1.74 8.45
C GLU A 80 -8.16 -2.95 8.77
N LEU A 81 -6.98 -2.74 9.31
CA LEU A 81 -5.97 -3.78 9.48
C LEU A 81 -5.53 -4.01 10.93
N SER A 82 -6.06 -3.24 11.87
CA SER A 82 -5.70 -3.33 13.29
C SER A 82 -4.19 -3.26 13.51
N THR A 83 -3.51 -2.39 12.77
CA THR A 83 -2.06 -2.25 12.85
C THR A 83 -1.63 -0.79 12.79
N GLU A 84 -0.39 -0.53 13.18
CA GLU A 84 0.22 0.79 13.14
C GLU A 84 1.26 0.83 12.01
N ILE A 85 1.30 1.96 11.31
CA ILE A 85 2.25 2.19 10.23
C ILE A 85 3.05 3.48 10.46
N SER A 86 4.21 3.55 9.82
CA SER A 86 4.89 4.81 9.58
C SER A 86 4.56 5.25 8.15
N VAL A 87 4.31 6.54 7.98
CA VAL A 87 4.11 7.15 6.66
C VAL A 87 5.47 7.70 6.25
N ASP A 88 6.12 7.04 5.30
CA ASP A 88 7.53 7.30 5.02
C ASP A 88 7.73 8.37 3.94
N GLU A 89 6.97 8.30 2.84
CA GLU A 89 7.18 9.18 1.72
C GLU A 89 5.92 9.31 0.86
N PHE A 90 5.66 10.52 0.37
CA PHE A 90 4.61 10.74 -0.61
C PHE A 90 5.02 10.11 -1.95
N LEU A 91 4.12 9.35 -2.56
CA LEU A 91 4.37 8.72 -3.86
C LEU A 91 3.70 9.49 -5.00
N CYS A 92 2.40 9.67 -4.94
CA CYS A 92 1.64 10.32 -6.00
C CYS A 92 0.21 10.67 -5.56
N THR A 93 -0.42 11.54 -6.32
CA THR A 93 -1.87 11.76 -6.22
C THR A 93 -2.49 11.29 -7.52
N VAL A 94 -3.49 10.42 -7.41
CA VAL A 94 -4.23 9.91 -8.55
C VAL A 94 -5.59 10.58 -8.60
N GLU A 95 -5.99 11.03 -9.79
CA GLU A 95 -7.35 11.52 -10.02
C GLU A 95 -8.00 10.62 -11.07
N TYR A 96 -9.19 10.14 -10.76
CA TYR A 96 -9.88 9.19 -11.63
C TYR A 96 -11.39 9.39 -11.59
N ASP A 97 -12.00 9.39 -12.77
CA ASP A 97 -13.45 9.50 -12.90
C ASP A 97 -14.09 8.11 -12.97
N TYR A 98 -14.70 7.69 -11.86
CA TYR A 98 -15.58 6.53 -11.86
C TYR A 98 -16.98 6.97 -12.32
N PRO A 99 -17.84 6.05 -12.76
CA PRO A 99 -19.16 6.44 -13.27
C PRO A 99 -19.98 7.30 -12.32
N LYS A 100 -19.86 7.10 -11.00
CA LYS A 100 -20.68 7.78 -10.02
C LYS A 100 -19.98 8.92 -9.27
N PHE A 101 -18.64 9.04 -9.40
CA PHE A 101 -17.90 10.03 -8.63
C PHE A 101 -16.51 10.27 -9.22
N HIS A 102 -15.96 11.43 -8.89
CA HIS A 102 -14.55 11.74 -9.15
C HIS A 102 -13.73 11.40 -7.90
N LEU A 103 -12.68 10.61 -8.08
CA LEU A 103 -11.78 10.20 -7.00
C LEU A 103 -10.49 11.00 -7.05
N THR A 104 -10.11 11.55 -5.90
CA THR A 104 -8.76 12.09 -5.67
C THR A 104 -8.12 11.22 -4.59
N MET A 105 -7.03 10.53 -4.92
CA MET A 105 -6.38 9.59 -4.03
C MET A 105 -4.93 9.96 -3.79
N HIS A 106 -4.59 10.29 -2.55
CA HIS A 106 -3.22 10.61 -2.13
C HIS A 106 -2.54 9.35 -1.64
N CYS A 107 -1.45 8.97 -2.29
CA CYS A 107 -0.76 7.70 -2.07
C CYS A 107 0.59 7.91 -1.42
N TYR A 108 0.85 7.16 -0.35
CA TYR A 108 2.09 7.27 0.43
C TYR A 108 2.73 5.90 0.59
N LEU A 109 4.05 5.89 0.48
CA LEU A 109 4.85 4.72 0.82
C LEU A 109 4.91 4.60 2.34
N CYS A 110 4.59 3.43 2.85
CA CYS A 110 4.47 3.18 4.29
C CYS A 110 5.23 1.92 4.70
N SER A 111 5.48 1.82 5.99
CA SER A 111 6.10 0.64 6.61
C SER A 111 5.28 0.20 7.82
N LEU A 112 5.27 -1.10 8.10
CA LEU A 112 4.63 -1.62 9.31
C LEU A 112 5.51 -1.34 10.52
N LEU A 113 4.89 -0.85 11.60
CA LEU A 113 5.56 -0.70 12.89
C LEU A 113 5.43 -1.97 13.74
N THR A 114 4.44 -2.82 13.41
CA THR A 114 4.24 -4.12 14.04
C THR A 114 3.97 -5.14 12.96
N GLU A 115 4.17 -6.42 13.26
CA GLU A 115 3.88 -7.50 12.31
C GLU A 115 2.43 -7.99 12.35
N ALA A 116 1.66 -7.52 13.33
CA ALA A 116 0.27 -7.93 13.48
C ALA A 116 -0.62 -7.24 12.44
N LEU A 117 -1.27 -8.01 11.60
CA LEU A 117 -2.21 -7.57 10.59
C LEU A 117 -3.48 -8.39 10.68
N HIS A 118 -4.64 -7.74 10.71
CA HIS A 118 -5.94 -8.40 10.67
C HIS A 118 -6.80 -7.77 9.61
N LEU A 119 -7.42 -8.59 8.77
CA LEU A 119 -8.34 -8.10 7.74
C LEU A 119 -9.72 -7.91 8.34
N ASN A 120 -10.08 -6.67 8.62
CA ASN A 120 -11.38 -6.35 9.22
C ASN A 120 -12.48 -6.15 8.17
N GLU A 121 -12.11 -5.72 6.96
CA GLU A 121 -13.06 -5.37 5.90
C GLU A 121 -12.81 -6.06 4.56
N HIS A 122 -11.62 -6.60 4.36
CA HIS A 122 -11.23 -7.21 3.09
C HIS A 122 -11.37 -8.73 3.15
N GLU A 123 -11.67 -9.36 2.01
CA GLU A 123 -11.82 -10.81 1.95
C GLU A 123 -10.49 -11.55 1.81
N ALA A 124 -9.46 -10.89 1.29
CA ALA A 124 -8.14 -11.48 1.12
C ALA A 124 -7.06 -10.42 1.03
N ALA A 125 -5.82 -10.83 1.20
CA ALA A 125 -4.66 -9.98 1.04
C ALA A 125 -3.48 -10.78 0.50
N LYS A 126 -2.57 -10.08 -0.19
CA LYS A 126 -1.33 -10.67 -0.72
C LYS A 126 -0.19 -9.69 -0.55
N TRP A 127 0.99 -10.24 -0.34
CA TRP A 127 2.25 -9.51 -0.47
C TRP A 127 2.80 -9.79 -1.87
N LEU A 128 2.91 -8.75 -2.68
CA LEU A 128 3.33 -8.87 -4.09
C LEU A 128 4.71 -8.29 -4.30
N THR A 129 5.58 -9.04 -4.94
CA THR A 129 6.86 -8.51 -5.41
C THR A 129 6.62 -7.69 -6.68
N LYS A 130 7.57 -6.83 -7.03
CA LYS A 130 7.45 -5.92 -8.17
C LYS A 130 7.13 -6.65 -9.48
N ASP A 131 7.72 -7.81 -9.69
CA ASP A 131 7.56 -8.59 -10.91
C ASP A 131 6.17 -9.24 -11.03
N VAL A 132 5.40 -9.34 -9.95
CA VAL A 132 4.05 -9.91 -9.96
C VAL A 132 2.96 -8.90 -9.59
N LEU A 133 3.27 -7.60 -9.63
CA LEU A 133 2.27 -6.56 -9.36
C LEU A 133 1.06 -6.66 -10.29
N ASP A 134 1.27 -7.10 -11.54
CA ASP A 134 0.20 -7.23 -12.51
C ASP A 134 -0.58 -8.55 -12.39
N SER A 135 -0.28 -9.37 -11.39
CA SER A 135 -0.93 -10.68 -11.22
C SER A 135 -2.33 -10.62 -10.62
N VAL A 136 -2.76 -9.48 -10.12
CA VAL A 136 -4.08 -9.28 -9.53
C VAL A 136 -4.87 -8.25 -10.33
N LYS A 137 -6.20 -8.30 -10.19
CA LYS A 137 -7.10 -7.39 -10.89
C LYS A 137 -7.28 -6.11 -10.07
N TRP A 138 -6.43 -5.13 -10.32
CA TRP A 138 -6.48 -3.86 -9.62
C TRP A 138 -7.67 -3.00 -10.04
N LEU A 139 -8.23 -2.25 -9.09
CA LEU A 139 -9.17 -1.17 -9.40
C LEU A 139 -8.50 -0.18 -10.37
N PRO A 140 -9.28 0.43 -11.27
CA PRO A 140 -8.72 1.36 -12.27
C PRO A 140 -7.82 2.46 -11.69
N ALA A 141 -8.22 3.11 -10.59
CA ALA A 141 -7.40 4.15 -9.98
C ALA A 141 -6.09 3.58 -9.44
N ASP A 142 -6.12 2.36 -8.89
CA ASP A 142 -4.93 1.71 -8.33
C ASP A 142 -3.93 1.30 -9.41
N LEU A 143 -4.38 1.07 -10.64
CA LEU A 143 -3.47 0.85 -11.77
C LEU A 143 -2.56 2.05 -12.00
N GLU A 144 -3.04 3.26 -11.77
CA GLU A 144 -2.22 4.47 -11.88
C GLU A 144 -1.14 4.49 -10.79
N VAL A 145 -1.44 3.97 -9.60
CA VAL A 145 -0.44 3.83 -8.53
C VAL A 145 0.64 2.82 -8.94
N ILE A 146 0.24 1.71 -9.56
CA ILE A 146 1.19 0.70 -10.07
C ILE A 146 2.18 1.32 -11.06
N LYS A 147 1.68 2.18 -11.96
CA LYS A 147 2.55 2.90 -12.91
C LYS A 147 3.56 3.79 -12.18
N ALA A 148 3.11 4.50 -11.15
CA ALA A 148 3.98 5.36 -10.34
C ALA A 148 5.03 4.53 -9.59
N LEU A 149 4.64 3.38 -9.04
CA LEU A 149 5.56 2.47 -8.36
C LEU A 149 6.66 1.95 -9.29
N LYS A 150 6.29 1.60 -10.51
CA LYS A 150 7.25 1.10 -11.49
C LYS A 150 8.28 2.16 -11.88
N LYS A 151 7.89 3.43 -11.87
CA LYS A 151 8.81 4.55 -12.13
C LYS A 151 9.69 4.85 -10.91
N TYR A 152 9.14 4.72 -9.72
CA TYR A 152 9.84 4.97 -8.46
C TYR A 152 10.97 3.96 -8.24
N CYS A 153 10.72 2.72 -8.56
CA CYS A 153 11.71 1.65 -8.44
C CYS A 153 12.59 1.57 -9.70
#